data_543a801883f94cf79d3f1a2f6e6c3832
#
_entry.id   543a801883f94cf79d3f1a2f6e6c3832
#
_cell.length_a   1.000
_cell.length_b   1.000
_cell.length_c   1.000
_cell.angle_alpha   90.00
_cell.angle_beta   90.00
_cell.angle_gamma   90.00
#
_symmetry.space_group_name_H-M   'P 1'
#
loop_
_entity.id
_entity.type
_entity.pdbx_description
1 polymer ?
#
loop_
_entity_poly.entity_id
_entity_poly.type
_entity_poly.pdbx_seq_one_letter_code
_entity_poly.pdbx_strand_id
1 'polypeptide(L)'
;MSGKKYWCIFVKEYGRVMDIYNSSVFSVGKYNEAHIKVITNTLYISDKKKCAEEILKRCKDNSFSSMDFCYDAYIPNELYIDVYLSKFQAEKGNANFSFSYLPKNRDEEWNFIHDSDKYVLKIE
;
A
#
# COMPACT_ATOMS: atom_id res chain seq x y z
N MET A 1 -0.86 -21.12 -1.39
CA MET A 1 -0.24 -21.17 -1.75
C MET A 1 0.23 -21.22 -1.92
N SER A 2 -0.28 -21.03 -1.80
CA SER A 2 0.26 -21.16 -2.15
C SER A 2 0.72 -21.04 -2.51
N GLY A 3 0.35 -21.08 -2.41
CA GLY A 3 0.81 -21.16 -2.96
C GLY A 3 1.20 -20.57 -3.28
N LYS A 4 0.34 -20.75 -3.31
CA LYS A 4 0.98 -19.88 -3.77
C LYS A 4 2.22 -19.45 -3.37
N LYS A 5 3.00 -20.04 -3.04
CA LYS A 5 4.27 -19.74 -2.85
C LYS A 5 5.13 -19.96 -3.11
N TYR A 6 5.15 -19.80 -3.47
CA TYR A 6 6.26 -19.88 -3.79
C TYR A 6 6.83 -19.72 -4.40
N TRP A 7 6.58 -19.77 -4.73
CA TRP A 7 7.18 -19.48 -5.48
C TRP A 7 7.77 -18.84 -5.65
N CYS A 8 7.22 -18.58 -5.64
CA CYS A 8 7.91 -18.09 -5.99
C CYS A 8 8.76 -17.91 -5.82
N ILE A 9 8.68 -18.02 -5.71
CA ILE A 9 9.55 -17.95 -5.67
C ILE A 9 10.35 -17.86 -5.82
N PHE A 10 10.37 -17.79 -5.90
CA PHE A 10 11.22 -17.63 -6.26
C PHE A 10 11.90 -16.98 -6.49
N VAL A 11 11.82 -16.99 -6.34
CA VAL A 11 12.40 -16.44 -6.67
C VAL A 11 12.94 -16.01 -6.58
N LYS A 12 12.79 -16.35 -6.53
CA LYS A 12 13.27 -16.00 -6.39
C LYS A 12 14.01 -15.74 -5.70
N GLU A 13 14.20 -16.44 -5.12
CA GLU A 13 14.71 -15.86 -4.50
C GLU A 13 15.20 -15.11 -4.49
N TYR A 14 15.17 -15.04 -4.78
CA TYR A 14 15.32 -14.12 -4.87
C TYR A 14 14.40 -13.43 -5.12
N GLY A 15 14.09 -13.56 -5.45
CA GLY A 15 13.10 -12.63 -5.88
C GLY A 15 11.92 -12.50 -4.98
N ARG A 16 12.06 -11.75 -3.97
CA ARG A 16 10.95 -11.42 -3.10
C ARG A 16 10.16 -10.30 -3.74
N VAL A 17 8.83 -10.43 -3.68
CA VAL A 17 7.95 -9.39 -4.19
C VAL A 17 7.62 -8.40 -3.08
N MET A 18 7.21 -7.21 -3.50
CA MET A 18 6.65 -6.20 -2.61
C MET A 18 5.42 -6.75 -1.87
N ASP A 19 5.30 -6.45 -0.58
CA ASP A 19 4.19 -6.98 0.22
C ASP A 19 3.83 -6.04 1.35
N ILE A 20 2.69 -6.30 1.97
CA ILE A 20 2.21 -5.56 3.14
C ILE A 20 2.91 -6.09 4.38
N TYR A 21 3.45 -5.17 5.19
CA TYR A 21 3.97 -5.50 6.50
C TYR A 21 2.90 -5.37 7.58
N ASN A 22 2.09 -4.31 7.48
CA ASN A 22 1.06 -4.03 8.48
C ASN A 22 0.03 -3.09 7.85
N SER A 23 -1.21 -3.18 8.30
CA SER A 23 -2.23 -2.23 7.91
C SER A 23 -3.22 -2.04 9.06
N SER A 24 -3.76 -0.83 9.14
CA SER A 24 -4.80 -0.51 10.11
C SER A 24 -5.76 0.51 9.48
N VAL A 25 -6.99 0.55 10.00
CA VAL A 25 -8.01 1.46 9.50
C VAL A 25 -8.58 2.23 10.67
N PHE A 26 -8.67 3.54 10.49
CA PHE A 26 -9.31 4.43 11.46
C PHE A 26 -10.58 4.98 10.82
N SER A 27 -11.71 4.81 11.52
CA SER A 27 -13.01 5.22 11.01
C SER A 27 -13.59 6.35 11.84
N VAL A 28 -14.11 7.37 11.15
CA VAL A 28 -14.87 8.45 11.78
C VAL A 28 -16.18 8.52 11.02
N GLY A 29 -17.25 8.01 11.63
CA GLY A 29 -18.53 7.87 10.95
C GLY A 29 -18.39 6.91 9.78
N LYS A 30 -18.67 7.40 8.56
CA LYS A 30 -18.53 6.60 7.34
C LYS A 30 -17.19 6.82 6.64
N TYR A 31 -16.34 7.71 7.18
CA TYR A 31 -15.07 8.07 6.56
C TYR A 31 -13.97 7.18 7.10
N ASN A 32 -13.23 6.53 6.21
CA ASN A 32 -12.22 5.55 6.58
C ASN A 32 -10.84 5.95 6.09
N GLU A 33 -9.85 5.94 7.00
CA GLU A 33 -8.45 6.20 6.68
C GLU A 33 -7.69 4.89 6.83
N ALA A 34 -7.02 4.47 5.77
CA ALA A 34 -6.17 3.28 5.84
C ALA A 34 -4.72 3.71 6.01
N HIS A 35 -4.04 3.11 6.97
CA HIS A 35 -2.62 3.31 7.24
C HIS A 35 -1.91 2.00 6.95
N ILE A 36 -1.05 1.99 5.95
CA ILE A 36 -0.46 0.79 5.41
C ILE A 36 1.07 0.90 5.44
N LYS A 37 1.73 -0.16 5.90
CA LYS A 37 3.17 -0.27 5.84
C LYS A 37 3.53 -1.31 4.80
N VAL A 38 4.33 -0.92 3.81
CA VAL A 38 4.70 -1.76 2.67
C VAL A 38 6.20 -2.02 2.71
N ILE A 39 6.58 -3.26 2.41
CA ILE A 39 7.98 -3.66 2.26
C ILE A 39 8.21 -3.91 0.78
N THR A 40 9.20 -3.22 0.20
CA THR A 40 9.51 -3.40 -1.23
C THR A 40 10.40 -4.61 -1.49
N ASN A 41 11.17 -5.03 -0.49
CA ASN A 41 12.14 -6.11 -0.61
C ASN A 41 13.21 -5.80 -1.66
N THR A 42 13.65 -4.54 -1.67
CA THR A 42 14.70 -4.06 -2.57
C THR A 42 15.81 -3.42 -1.75
N LEU A 43 16.98 -3.23 -2.37
CA LEU A 43 18.12 -2.59 -1.69
C LEU A 43 17.98 -1.08 -1.64
N TYR A 44 17.29 -0.50 -2.61
CA TYR A 44 17.06 0.93 -2.67
C TYR A 44 15.87 1.22 -3.58
N ILE A 45 15.39 2.46 -3.54
CA ILE A 45 14.29 2.92 -4.40
C ILE A 45 14.82 4.11 -5.21
N SER A 46 14.97 3.91 -6.53
CA SER A 46 15.51 4.95 -7.41
C SER A 46 14.47 5.98 -7.82
N ASP A 47 13.20 5.59 -7.86
CA ASP A 47 12.12 6.48 -8.29
C ASP A 47 10.93 6.32 -7.33
N LYS A 48 10.82 7.25 -6.39
CA LYS A 48 9.79 7.18 -5.36
C LYS A 48 8.38 7.29 -5.94
N LYS A 49 8.21 8.12 -6.97
CA LYS A 49 6.90 8.28 -7.59
C LYS A 49 6.43 7.01 -8.26
N LYS A 50 7.31 6.36 -9.02
CA LYS A 50 6.96 5.08 -9.65
C LYS A 50 6.67 4.00 -8.61
N CYS A 51 7.45 3.98 -7.53
CA CYS A 51 7.21 3.04 -6.44
C CYS A 51 5.84 3.26 -5.83
N ALA A 52 5.50 4.52 -5.54
CA ALA A 52 4.19 4.84 -4.97
C ALA A 52 3.05 4.46 -5.92
N GLU A 53 3.22 4.72 -7.21
CA GLU A 53 2.21 4.36 -8.21
C GLU A 53 2.01 2.84 -8.29
N GLU A 54 3.10 2.08 -8.20
CA GLU A 54 3.02 0.62 -8.20
C GLU A 54 2.28 0.12 -6.95
N ILE A 55 2.57 0.70 -5.79
CA ILE A 55 1.90 0.35 -4.55
C ILE A 55 0.40 0.63 -4.65
N LEU A 56 0.04 1.79 -5.18
CA LEU A 56 -1.38 2.15 -5.36
C LEU A 56 -2.08 1.19 -6.30
N LYS A 57 -1.40 0.79 -7.37
CA LYS A 57 -1.96 -0.19 -8.31
C LYS A 57 -2.25 -1.51 -7.60
N ARG A 58 -1.31 -1.98 -6.78
CA ARG A 58 -1.50 -3.22 -6.04
C ARG A 58 -2.61 -3.10 -4.99
N CYS A 59 -2.77 -1.93 -4.38
CA CYS A 59 -3.88 -1.69 -3.46
C CYS A 59 -5.22 -1.75 -4.20
N LYS A 60 -5.29 -1.15 -5.39
CA LYS A 60 -6.52 -1.16 -6.20
C LYS A 60 -6.87 -2.56 -6.68
N ASP A 61 -5.86 -3.30 -7.12
CA ASP A 61 -6.03 -4.65 -7.65
C ASP A 61 -6.17 -5.69 -6.54
N ASN A 62 -5.91 -5.29 -5.29
CA ASN A 62 -5.92 -6.18 -4.13
C ASN A 62 -4.98 -7.36 -4.34
N SER A 63 -3.76 -7.10 -4.83
CA SER A 63 -2.85 -8.11 -5.34
C SER A 63 -1.61 -8.34 -4.48
N PHE A 64 -1.65 -8.00 -3.20
CA PHE A 64 -0.58 -8.34 -2.27
C PHE A 64 -0.68 -9.80 -1.83
N SER A 65 0.47 -10.44 -1.60
CA SER A 65 0.50 -11.86 -1.27
C SER A 65 0.06 -12.18 0.14
N SER A 66 0.41 -11.33 1.11
CA SER A 66 0.21 -11.64 2.52
C SER A 66 -1.21 -11.38 3.00
N MET A 67 -1.97 -10.53 2.31
CA MET A 67 -3.34 -10.23 2.75
C MET A 67 -4.17 -9.65 1.62
N ASP A 68 -5.48 -9.81 1.78
CA ASP A 68 -6.47 -9.16 0.92
C ASP A 68 -7.22 -8.12 1.74
N PHE A 69 -7.49 -6.97 1.12
CA PHE A 69 -8.35 -5.96 1.74
C PHE A 69 -9.81 -6.35 1.55
N CYS A 70 -10.62 -6.09 2.56
CA CYS A 70 -12.05 -6.43 2.52
C CYS A 70 -12.87 -5.31 1.90
N TYR A 71 -12.68 -5.08 0.62
CA TYR A 71 -13.37 -3.98 -0.09
C TYR A 71 -14.88 -4.20 -0.22
N ASP A 72 -15.36 -5.42 0.02
CA ASP A 72 -16.80 -5.67 0.09
C ASP A 72 -17.43 -5.03 1.32
N ALA A 73 -16.65 -4.89 2.40
CA ALA A 73 -17.14 -4.27 3.63
C ALA A 73 -17.05 -2.75 3.56
N TYR A 74 -15.92 -2.23 3.04
CA TYR A 74 -15.71 -0.81 2.87
C TYR A 74 -14.49 -0.58 1.96
N ILE A 75 -14.46 0.59 1.31
CA ILE A 75 -13.29 1.01 0.55
C ILE A 75 -12.76 2.28 1.21
N PRO A 76 -11.46 2.34 1.55
CA PRO A 76 -10.92 3.52 2.22
C PRO A 76 -11.10 4.81 1.43
N ASN A 77 -11.34 5.89 2.15
CA ASN A 77 -11.45 7.23 1.58
C ASN A 77 -10.09 7.90 1.47
N GLU A 78 -9.16 7.57 2.38
CA GLU A 78 -7.82 8.13 2.40
C GLU A 78 -6.80 7.01 2.62
N LEU A 79 -5.64 7.12 1.97
CA LEU A 79 -4.54 6.19 2.15
C LEU A 79 -3.30 6.93 2.66
N TYR A 80 -2.68 6.40 3.70
CA TYR A 80 -1.40 6.87 4.24
C TYR A 80 -0.46 5.67 4.23
N ILE A 81 0.63 5.76 3.51
CA ILE A 81 1.49 4.61 3.28
C ILE A 81 2.94 4.93 3.63
N ASP A 82 3.53 4.11 4.49
CA ASP A 82 4.96 4.15 4.81
C ASP A 82 5.63 3.04 4.04
N VAL A 83 6.74 3.35 3.37
CA VAL A 83 7.44 2.41 2.51
C VAL A 83 8.80 2.08 3.11
N TYR A 84 9.05 0.79 3.28
CA TYR A 84 10.27 0.25 3.86
C TYR A 84 10.97 -0.64 2.85
N LEU A 85 12.29 -0.67 2.89
CA LEU A 85 13.05 -1.51 1.96
C LEU A 85 13.00 -2.98 2.35
N SER A 86 12.90 -3.27 3.64
CA SER A 86 12.94 -4.64 4.15
C SER A 86 12.13 -4.76 5.44
N LYS A 87 11.86 -6.00 5.84
CA LYS A 87 11.21 -6.27 7.12
C LYS A 87 12.03 -5.73 8.28
N PHE A 88 13.35 -5.84 8.19
CA PHE A 88 14.26 -5.32 9.21
C PHE A 88 14.07 -3.81 9.42
N GLN A 89 14.00 -3.06 8.32
CA GLN A 89 13.76 -1.61 8.38
C GLN A 89 12.37 -1.29 8.92
N ALA A 90 11.38 -2.09 8.55
CA ALA A 90 10.01 -1.91 9.06
C ALA A 90 9.95 -2.12 10.57
N GLU A 91 10.63 -3.14 11.07
CA GLU A 91 10.67 -3.43 12.51
C GLU A 91 11.36 -2.31 13.30
N LYS A 92 12.29 -1.62 12.67
CA LYS A 92 12.99 -0.49 13.29
C LYS A 92 12.25 0.84 13.13
N GLY A 93 11.20 0.88 12.32
CA GLY A 93 10.48 2.10 12.03
C GLY A 93 11.24 3.05 11.11
N ASN A 94 12.18 2.55 10.31
CA ASN A 94 13.01 3.35 9.41
C ASN A 94 12.42 3.35 8.00
N ALA A 95 11.39 4.15 7.79
CA ALA A 95 10.77 4.26 6.46
C ALA A 95 11.74 4.93 5.48
N ASN A 96 11.79 4.38 4.26
CA ASN A 96 12.56 5.00 3.18
C ASN A 96 11.87 6.29 2.74
N PHE A 97 10.56 6.23 2.60
CA PHE A 97 9.73 7.41 2.36
C PHE A 97 8.29 7.08 2.69
N SER A 98 7.47 8.11 2.74
CA SER A 98 6.03 7.96 2.98
C SER A 98 5.27 8.73 1.92
N PHE A 99 4.04 8.33 1.65
CA PHE A 99 3.18 9.08 0.74
C PHE A 99 1.72 8.94 1.18
N SER A 100 0.90 9.84 0.68
CA SER A 100 -0.53 9.82 0.91
C SER A 100 -1.27 9.91 -0.41
N TYR A 101 -2.47 9.36 -0.43
CA TYR A 101 -3.37 9.40 -1.58
C TYR A 101 -4.70 9.90 -1.06
N LEU A 102 -4.97 11.16 -1.29
CA LEU A 102 -6.07 11.88 -0.64
C LEU A 102 -7.03 12.45 -1.68
N PRO A 103 -8.34 12.47 -1.36
CA PRO A 103 -9.31 13.10 -2.26
C PRO A 103 -9.09 14.61 -2.29
N LYS A 104 -9.38 15.21 -3.44
CA LYS A 104 -9.27 16.66 -3.59
C LYS A 104 -10.23 17.42 -2.70
N ASN A 105 -11.34 16.79 -2.34
CA ASN A 105 -12.35 17.36 -1.46
C ASN A 105 -12.79 16.32 -0.44
N ARG A 106 -12.42 16.51 0.82
CA ARG A 106 -12.73 15.57 1.90
C ARG A 106 -14.22 15.56 2.30
N ASP A 107 -14.97 16.55 1.89
CA ASP A 107 -16.40 16.61 2.18
C ASP A 107 -17.20 15.63 1.32
N GLU A 108 -16.59 15.11 0.25
CA GLU A 108 -17.24 14.12 -0.60
C GLU A 108 -16.87 12.71 -0.13
N GLU A 109 -17.79 11.77 -0.31
CA GLU A 109 -17.57 10.38 0.10
C GLU A 109 -16.94 9.57 -1.04
N TRP A 110 -15.84 10.06 -1.59
CA TRP A 110 -15.11 9.38 -2.64
C TRP A 110 -14.23 8.29 -2.07
N ASN A 111 -13.98 7.24 -2.86
CA ASN A 111 -13.01 6.22 -2.51
C ASN A 111 -11.95 6.11 -3.59
N PHE A 112 -10.77 5.59 -3.21
CA PHE A 112 -9.62 5.62 -4.10
C PHE A 112 -9.73 4.66 -5.28
N ILE A 113 -10.65 3.70 -5.25
CA ILE A 113 -10.81 2.73 -6.33
C ILE A 113 -11.72 3.29 -7.42
N HIS A 114 -12.92 3.76 -7.04
CA HIS A 114 -13.92 4.21 -8.02
C HIS A 114 -13.72 5.65 -8.46
N ASP A 115 -13.10 6.46 -7.62
CA ASP A 115 -12.96 7.89 -7.86
C ASP A 115 -11.49 8.31 -7.95
N SER A 116 -10.63 7.45 -8.52
CA SER A 116 -9.18 7.70 -8.52
C SER A 116 -8.78 8.98 -9.26
N ASP A 117 -9.59 9.42 -10.22
CA ASP A 117 -9.35 10.68 -10.93
C ASP A 117 -9.52 11.92 -10.02
N LYS A 118 -10.14 11.74 -8.86
CA LYS A 118 -10.38 12.81 -7.89
C LYS A 118 -9.38 12.81 -6.74
N TYR A 119 -8.31 12.03 -6.87
CA TYR A 119 -7.31 11.86 -5.82
C TYR A 119 -5.97 12.48 -6.22
N VAL A 120 -5.21 12.88 -5.22
CA VAL A 120 -3.87 13.45 -5.39
C VAL A 120 -2.87 12.60 -4.63
N LEU A 121 -1.80 12.20 -5.34
CA LEU A 121 -0.66 11.50 -4.74
C LEU A 121 0.33 12.54 -4.25
N LYS A 122 0.68 12.45 -2.98
CA LYS A 122 1.64 13.36 -2.36
C LYS A 122 2.75 12.56 -1.69
N ILE A 123 3.98 12.74 -2.15
CA ILE A 123 5.16 12.09 -1.59
C ILE A 123 5.80 13.01 -0.58
N GLU A 124 6.13 12.47 0.57
CA GLU A 124 6.76 13.20 1.66
C GLU A 124 8.22 12.87 1.82
#